data_6ce9e5f1933ddc0a48740eee6c1d3dd4
#
_entry.id   6ce9e5f1933ddc0a48740eee6c1d3dd4
#
_cell.length_a   1.000
_cell.length_b   1.000
_cell.length_c   1.000
_cell.angle_alpha   90.00
_cell.angle_beta   90.00
_cell.angle_gamma   90.00
#
_symmetry.space_group_name_H-M   'P 1'
#
loop_
_entity.id
_entity.type
_entity.pdbx_description
1 polymer ?
#
loop_
_entity_poly.entity_id
_entity_poly.type
_entity_poly.pdbx_seq_one_letter_code
_entity_poly.pdbx_strand_id
1 'polypeptide(L)'
;MDGFSSWFKDNWFNLVQTLGILAGLRMTAAAANREAEARKRDAHAREIMNIITLAEHHRDLWRGITEKPELRRIFQTDVDVAKFPPTLEEDLVINEAITHYITGWRVATAGGVTTLEELGKDVRWFLSLPLPAAVWKKNSEFKNLQFVEFVNHALEATTPL
;
A
#
# COMPACT_ATOMS: atom_id res chain seq x y z
N MET A 1 36.12 57.33 -25.27
CA MET A 1 34.89 56.46 -25.35
C MET A 1 35.08 55.33 -26.35
N ASP A 2 36.23 55.13 -26.95
CA ASP A 2 36.43 54.20 -28.07
C ASP A 2 36.78 52.75 -27.67
N GLY A 3 37.22 52.52 -26.42
CA GLY A 3 37.62 51.18 -25.95
C GLY A 3 36.46 50.20 -25.73
N PHE A 4 35.29 50.65 -25.24
CA PHE A 4 34.14 49.82 -25.04
C PHE A 4 33.48 49.37 -26.35
N SER A 5 33.45 50.26 -27.34
CA SER A 5 32.89 49.94 -28.65
C SER A 5 33.77 48.94 -29.44
N SER A 6 35.08 48.99 -29.30
CA SER A 6 36.01 48.01 -29.88
C SER A 6 35.87 46.65 -29.16
N TRP A 7 35.95 46.66 -27.85
CA TRP A 7 35.81 45.44 -27.08
C TRP A 7 34.48 44.72 -27.35
N PHE A 8 33.37 45.44 -27.48
CA PHE A 8 32.06 44.88 -27.78
C PHE A 8 32.01 44.24 -29.17
N LYS A 9 32.62 44.87 -30.17
CA LYS A 9 32.70 44.30 -31.52
C LYS A 9 33.48 42.99 -31.55
N ASP A 10 34.52 42.87 -30.76
CA ASP A 10 35.36 41.68 -30.72
C ASP A 10 34.76 40.55 -29.87
N ASN A 11 33.89 40.87 -28.90
CA ASN A 11 33.36 39.90 -27.94
C ASN A 11 31.84 39.66 -28.00
N TRP A 12 31.10 40.37 -28.88
CA TRP A 12 29.63 40.26 -28.95
C TRP A 12 29.14 38.82 -29.16
N PHE A 13 29.86 38.03 -29.98
CA PHE A 13 29.52 36.63 -30.25
C PHE A 13 29.63 35.77 -28.99
N ASN A 14 30.71 35.95 -28.24
CA ASN A 14 30.89 35.25 -26.96
C ASN A 14 29.81 35.63 -25.93
N LEU A 15 29.38 36.89 -25.90
CA LEU A 15 28.29 37.35 -25.04
C LEU A 15 26.95 36.69 -25.42
N VAL A 16 26.63 36.68 -26.72
CA VAL A 16 25.39 36.04 -27.21
C VAL A 16 25.43 34.55 -26.95
N GLN A 17 26.55 33.89 -27.19
CA GLN A 17 26.71 32.46 -26.88
C GLN A 17 26.54 32.18 -25.39
N THR A 18 27.15 32.98 -24.51
CA THR A 18 27.04 32.82 -23.07
C THR A 18 25.58 33.02 -22.58
N LEU A 19 24.92 34.07 -23.10
CA LEU A 19 23.51 34.33 -22.80
C LEU A 19 22.60 33.19 -23.29
N GLY A 20 22.87 32.63 -24.47
CA GLY A 20 22.16 31.49 -25.02
C GLY A 20 22.31 30.23 -24.15
N ILE A 21 23.53 29.96 -23.69
CA ILE A 21 23.80 28.83 -22.78
C ILE A 21 23.07 29.02 -21.45
N LEU A 22 23.12 30.22 -20.84
CA LEU A 22 22.44 30.51 -19.59
C LEU A 22 20.93 30.42 -19.73
N ALA A 23 20.36 30.90 -20.82
CA ALA A 23 18.93 30.77 -21.12
C ALA A 23 18.54 29.28 -21.28
N GLY A 24 19.33 28.52 -22.04
CA GLY A 24 19.13 27.08 -22.22
C GLY A 24 19.18 26.32 -20.91
N LEU A 25 20.17 26.59 -20.06
CA LEU A 25 20.27 25.98 -18.73
C LEU A 25 19.07 26.30 -17.84
N ARG A 26 18.58 27.55 -17.83
CA ARG A 26 17.38 27.95 -17.09
C ARG A 26 16.13 27.23 -17.60
N MET A 27 15.97 27.12 -18.92
CA MET A 27 14.82 26.40 -19.49
C MET A 27 14.87 24.93 -19.17
N THR A 28 16.04 24.29 -19.23
CA THR A 28 16.23 22.90 -18.88
C THR A 28 15.94 22.66 -17.38
N ALA A 29 16.43 23.52 -16.50
CA ALA A 29 16.16 23.43 -15.06
C ALA A 29 14.67 23.62 -14.76
N ALA A 30 14.00 24.57 -15.43
CA ALA A 30 12.57 24.79 -15.28
C ALA A 30 11.74 23.59 -15.79
N ALA A 31 12.15 22.97 -16.89
CA ALA A 31 11.51 21.77 -17.43
C ALA A 31 11.69 20.57 -16.46
N ALA A 32 12.89 20.36 -15.94
CA ALA A 32 13.19 19.30 -14.98
C ALA A 32 12.36 19.46 -13.68
N ASN A 33 12.21 20.69 -13.18
CA ASN A 33 11.38 20.96 -12.00
C ASN A 33 9.89 20.65 -12.26
N ARG A 34 9.37 21.05 -13.42
CA ARG A 34 7.98 20.74 -13.80
C ARG A 34 7.74 19.23 -13.91
N GLU A 35 8.70 18.51 -14.49
CA GLU A 35 8.62 17.05 -14.59
C GLU A 35 8.68 16.39 -13.22
N ALA A 36 9.53 16.85 -12.31
CA ALA A 36 9.60 16.35 -10.95
C ALA A 36 8.30 16.59 -10.17
N GLU A 37 7.66 17.76 -10.35
CA GLU A 37 6.35 18.05 -9.75
C GLU A 37 5.23 17.17 -10.35
N ALA A 38 5.23 16.97 -11.67
CA ALA A 38 4.28 16.08 -12.33
C ALA A 38 4.40 14.64 -11.80
N ARG A 39 5.62 14.12 -11.70
CA ARG A 39 5.89 12.79 -11.13
C ARG A 39 5.39 12.66 -9.68
N LYS A 40 5.56 13.69 -8.84
CA LYS A 40 5.03 13.70 -7.48
C LYS A 40 3.49 13.64 -7.44
N ARG A 41 2.82 14.41 -8.31
CA ARG A 41 1.36 14.39 -8.44
C ARG A 41 0.85 13.04 -8.91
N ASP A 42 1.51 12.44 -9.90
CA ASP A 42 1.16 11.12 -10.42
C ASP A 42 1.35 10.03 -9.35
N ALA A 43 2.43 10.09 -8.58
CA ALA A 43 2.68 9.16 -7.48
C ALA A 43 1.57 9.27 -6.40
N HIS A 44 1.21 10.48 -6.02
CA HIS A 44 0.12 10.73 -5.06
C HIS A 44 -1.25 10.28 -5.57
N ALA A 45 -1.55 10.54 -6.85
CA ALA A 45 -2.80 10.06 -7.47
C ALA A 45 -2.89 8.52 -7.49
N ARG A 46 -1.77 7.82 -7.77
CA ARG A 46 -1.71 6.36 -7.70
C ARG A 46 -1.91 5.84 -6.29
N GLU A 47 -1.34 6.50 -5.29
CA GLU A 47 -1.52 6.15 -3.89
C GLU A 47 -2.99 6.25 -3.48
N ILE A 48 -3.66 7.36 -3.81
CA ILE A 48 -5.10 7.54 -3.56
C ILE A 48 -5.92 6.44 -4.25
N MET A 49 -5.62 6.12 -5.51
CA MET A 49 -6.32 5.09 -6.25
C MET A 49 -6.14 3.71 -5.59
N ASN A 50 -4.94 3.37 -5.12
CA ASN A 50 -4.68 2.13 -4.40
C ASN A 50 -5.50 2.02 -3.12
N ILE A 51 -5.64 3.13 -2.37
CA ILE A 51 -6.46 3.19 -1.14
C ILE A 51 -7.93 2.96 -1.46
N ILE A 52 -8.45 3.62 -2.51
CA ILE A 52 -9.85 3.45 -2.94
C ILE A 52 -10.09 2.00 -3.33
N THR A 53 -9.22 1.40 -4.14
CA THR A 53 -9.34 0.00 -4.56
C THR A 53 -9.30 -0.96 -3.37
N LEU A 54 -8.41 -0.73 -2.40
CA LEU A 54 -8.34 -1.54 -1.19
C LEU A 54 -9.61 -1.42 -0.35
N ALA A 55 -10.16 -0.21 -0.21
CA ALA A 55 -11.42 0.03 0.51
C ALA A 55 -12.64 -0.59 -0.19
N GLU A 56 -12.66 -0.58 -1.52
CA GLU A 56 -13.71 -1.24 -2.29
C GLU A 56 -13.66 -2.76 -2.12
N HIS A 57 -12.51 -3.39 -2.24
CA HIS A 57 -12.33 -4.82 -1.98
C HIS A 57 -12.73 -5.20 -0.56
N HIS A 58 -12.35 -4.38 0.43
CA HIS A 58 -12.76 -4.59 1.82
C HIS A 58 -14.29 -4.58 1.96
N ARG A 59 -14.95 -3.56 1.42
CA ARG A 59 -16.41 -3.44 1.45
C ARG A 59 -17.11 -4.61 0.76
N ASP A 60 -16.62 -5.05 -0.40
CA ASP A 60 -17.23 -6.12 -1.17
C ASP A 60 -17.06 -7.48 -0.47
N LEU A 61 -15.92 -7.74 0.16
CA LEU A 61 -15.69 -8.90 1.01
C LEU A 61 -16.71 -8.95 2.16
N TRP A 62 -16.85 -7.85 2.91
CA TRP A 62 -17.79 -7.78 4.04
C TRP A 62 -19.24 -7.86 3.61
N ARG A 63 -19.59 -7.27 2.45
CA ARG A 63 -20.92 -7.42 1.87
C ARG A 63 -21.22 -8.88 1.55
N GLY A 64 -20.32 -9.57 0.87
CA GLY A 64 -20.47 -11.01 0.55
C GLY A 64 -20.74 -11.86 1.78
N ILE A 65 -20.04 -11.57 2.90
CA ILE A 65 -20.25 -12.29 4.16
C ILE A 65 -21.60 -11.92 4.82
N THR A 66 -21.99 -10.64 4.79
CA THR A 66 -23.24 -10.20 5.44
C THR A 66 -24.50 -10.62 4.70
N GLU A 67 -24.41 -10.72 3.38
CA GLU A 67 -25.53 -11.18 2.53
C GLU A 67 -25.79 -12.68 2.63
N LYS A 68 -24.80 -13.47 3.08
CA LYS A 68 -24.87 -14.93 3.22
C LYS A 68 -24.96 -15.34 4.69
N PRO A 69 -26.13 -15.69 5.22
CA PRO A 69 -26.30 -16.07 6.64
C PRO A 69 -25.39 -17.21 7.09
N GLU A 70 -25.10 -18.17 6.19
CA GLU A 70 -24.23 -19.32 6.43
C GLU A 70 -22.77 -18.93 6.72
N LEU A 71 -22.29 -17.81 6.20
CA LEU A 71 -20.93 -17.31 6.42
C LEU A 71 -20.78 -16.55 7.74
N ARG A 72 -21.89 -16.20 8.42
CA ARG A 72 -21.83 -15.49 9.71
C ARG A 72 -21.15 -16.32 10.80
N ARG A 73 -21.10 -17.63 10.63
CA ARG A 73 -20.38 -18.54 11.53
C ARG A 73 -18.88 -18.22 11.62
N ILE A 74 -18.29 -17.61 10.58
CA ILE A 74 -16.88 -17.17 10.58
C ILE A 74 -16.57 -16.25 11.76
N PHE A 75 -17.55 -15.47 12.23
CA PHE A 75 -17.39 -14.49 13.32
C PHE A 75 -17.84 -15.00 14.69
N GLN A 76 -18.26 -16.23 14.79
CA GLN A 76 -18.65 -16.81 16.07
C GLN A 76 -17.41 -17.20 16.88
N THR A 77 -17.44 -16.90 18.17
CA THR A 77 -16.33 -17.16 19.10
C THR A 77 -16.41 -18.53 19.78
N ASP A 78 -17.57 -19.21 19.68
CA ASP A 78 -17.90 -20.46 20.38
C ASP A 78 -17.98 -21.68 19.44
N VAL A 79 -17.41 -21.58 18.22
CA VAL A 79 -17.43 -22.70 17.27
C VAL A 79 -16.47 -23.80 17.71
N ASP A 80 -16.98 -25.01 17.90
CA ASP A 80 -16.17 -26.21 18.06
C ASP A 80 -15.68 -26.70 16.69
N VAL A 81 -14.47 -26.27 16.31
CA VAL A 81 -13.86 -26.56 15.01
C VAL A 81 -13.58 -28.07 14.83
N ALA A 82 -13.43 -28.83 15.92
CA ALA A 82 -13.20 -30.27 15.83
C ALA A 82 -14.46 -31.01 15.39
N LYS A 83 -15.64 -30.54 15.82
CA LYS A 83 -16.95 -31.09 15.42
C LYS A 83 -17.47 -30.48 14.11
N PHE A 84 -17.22 -29.20 13.91
CA PHE A 84 -17.75 -28.42 12.82
C PHE A 84 -16.61 -27.67 12.08
N PRO A 85 -15.78 -28.40 11.33
CA PRO A 85 -14.67 -27.78 10.60
C PRO A 85 -15.17 -26.75 9.59
N PRO A 86 -14.31 -25.86 9.11
CA PRO A 86 -14.66 -24.90 8.05
C PRO A 86 -15.22 -25.62 6.83
N THR A 87 -16.33 -25.13 6.30
CA THR A 87 -16.83 -25.56 5.00
C THR A 87 -15.92 -25.04 3.89
N LEU A 88 -16.06 -25.57 2.67
CA LEU A 88 -15.29 -25.08 1.53
C LEU A 88 -15.51 -23.58 1.28
N GLU A 89 -16.76 -23.12 1.39
CA GLU A 89 -17.11 -21.72 1.18
C GLU A 89 -16.50 -20.80 2.26
N GLU A 90 -16.55 -21.22 3.53
CA GLU A 90 -15.90 -20.51 4.62
C GLU A 90 -14.38 -20.48 4.47
N ASP A 91 -13.75 -21.60 4.08
CA ASP A 91 -12.31 -21.69 3.84
C ASP A 91 -11.89 -20.70 2.74
N LEU A 92 -12.66 -20.64 1.63
CA LEU A 92 -12.40 -19.70 0.52
C LEU A 92 -12.52 -18.24 0.97
N VAL A 93 -13.60 -17.88 1.66
CA VAL A 93 -13.82 -16.50 2.13
C VAL A 93 -12.78 -16.08 3.18
N ILE A 94 -12.41 -16.98 4.09
CA ILE A 94 -11.34 -16.70 5.07
C ILE A 94 -9.98 -16.49 4.36
N ASN A 95 -9.65 -17.31 3.34
CA ASN A 95 -8.44 -17.12 2.56
C ASN A 95 -8.45 -15.83 1.75
N GLU A 96 -9.61 -15.39 1.27
CA GLU A 96 -9.77 -14.09 0.61
C GLU A 96 -9.49 -12.96 1.60
N ALA A 97 -10.03 -13.02 2.83
CA ALA A 97 -9.74 -12.07 3.89
C ALA A 97 -8.25 -12.05 4.25
N ILE A 98 -7.60 -13.21 4.37
CA ILE A 98 -6.14 -13.30 4.60
C ILE A 98 -5.37 -12.65 3.44
N THR A 99 -5.79 -12.85 2.20
CA THR A 99 -5.16 -12.23 1.02
C THR A 99 -5.33 -10.71 1.03
N HIS A 100 -6.48 -10.22 1.49
CA HIS A 100 -6.71 -8.79 1.73
C HIS A 100 -5.72 -8.24 2.78
N TYR A 101 -5.51 -8.93 3.90
CA TYR A 101 -4.51 -8.55 4.90
C TYR A 101 -3.07 -8.59 4.37
N ILE A 102 -2.72 -9.56 3.51
CA ILE A 102 -1.40 -9.57 2.83
C ILE A 102 -1.22 -8.31 1.97
N THR A 103 -2.27 -7.89 1.26
CA THR A 103 -2.25 -6.68 0.44
C THR A 103 -2.09 -5.44 1.31
N GLY A 104 -2.85 -5.32 2.39
CA GLY A 104 -2.73 -4.25 3.39
C GLY A 104 -1.32 -4.19 4.01
N TRP A 105 -0.74 -5.35 4.35
CA TRP A 105 0.62 -5.45 4.87
C TRP A 105 1.68 -4.95 3.87
N ARG A 106 1.55 -5.30 2.59
CA ARG A 106 2.43 -4.80 1.53
C ARG A 106 2.33 -3.28 1.37
N VAL A 107 1.12 -2.74 1.44
CA VAL A 107 0.89 -1.29 1.37
C VAL A 107 1.51 -0.61 2.59
N ALA A 108 1.29 -1.12 3.80
CA ALA A 108 1.84 -0.57 5.04
C ALA A 108 3.38 -0.61 5.05
N THR A 109 4.00 -1.71 4.60
CA THR A 109 5.47 -1.82 4.51
C THR A 109 6.08 -0.92 3.44
N ALA A 110 5.33 -0.56 2.41
CA ALA A 110 5.75 0.39 1.37
C ALA A 110 5.58 1.87 1.79
N GLY A 111 5.16 2.16 3.03
CA GLY A 111 4.93 3.51 3.54
C GLY A 111 3.57 4.09 3.15
N GLY A 112 2.57 3.23 2.89
CA GLY A 112 1.20 3.63 2.62
C GLY A 112 0.46 4.14 3.87
N VAL A 113 -0.81 4.51 3.70
CA VAL A 113 -1.63 5.22 4.72
C VAL A 113 -1.95 4.36 5.94
N THR A 114 -2.04 3.03 5.79
CA THR A 114 -2.30 2.11 6.89
C THR A 114 -1.00 1.80 7.62
N THR A 115 -1.00 1.87 8.94
CA THR A 115 0.16 1.48 9.74
C THR A 115 0.18 -0.03 10.01
N LEU A 116 1.38 -0.60 10.22
CA LEU A 116 1.50 -2.00 10.62
C LEU A 116 0.84 -2.28 11.98
N GLU A 117 0.79 -1.28 12.88
CA GLU A 117 0.15 -1.40 14.17
C GLU A 117 -1.38 -1.56 14.04
N GLU A 118 -2.03 -0.70 13.25
CA GLU A 118 -3.47 -0.77 13.00
C GLU A 118 -3.84 -2.10 12.32
N LEU A 119 -3.12 -2.45 11.25
CA LEU A 119 -3.32 -3.72 10.57
C LEU A 119 -3.10 -4.92 11.51
N GLY A 120 -2.12 -4.84 12.41
CA GLY A 120 -1.85 -5.89 13.40
C GLY A 120 -3.02 -6.12 14.37
N LYS A 121 -3.75 -5.07 14.75
CA LYS A 121 -4.96 -5.17 15.58
C LYS A 121 -6.07 -5.90 14.84
N ASP A 122 -6.31 -5.56 13.58
CA ASP A 122 -7.34 -6.20 12.75
C ASP A 122 -7.03 -7.66 12.48
N VAL A 123 -5.79 -7.98 12.11
CA VAL A 123 -5.31 -9.35 11.89
C VAL A 123 -5.45 -10.17 13.16
N ARG A 124 -5.06 -9.64 14.33
CA ARG A 124 -5.20 -10.31 15.62
C ARG A 124 -6.65 -10.63 15.92
N TRP A 125 -7.53 -9.64 15.82
CA TRP A 125 -8.95 -9.81 16.06
C TRP A 125 -9.52 -10.92 15.17
N PHE A 126 -9.28 -10.86 13.87
CA PHE A 126 -9.83 -11.83 12.92
C PHE A 126 -9.25 -13.23 13.13
N LEU A 127 -7.95 -13.38 13.26
CA LEU A 127 -7.28 -14.68 13.41
C LEU A 127 -7.35 -15.24 14.82
N SER A 128 -7.91 -14.52 15.80
CA SER A 128 -8.29 -15.07 17.11
C SER A 128 -9.62 -15.83 17.08
N LEU A 129 -10.44 -15.66 16.03
CA LEU A 129 -11.68 -16.40 15.87
C LEU A 129 -11.42 -17.87 15.50
N PRO A 130 -12.24 -18.84 15.98
CA PRO A 130 -11.97 -20.26 15.82
C PRO A 130 -11.78 -20.73 14.38
N LEU A 131 -12.69 -20.35 13.46
CA LEU A 131 -12.62 -20.76 12.05
C LEU A 131 -11.45 -20.09 11.30
N PRO A 132 -11.25 -18.76 11.37
CA PRO A 132 -10.08 -18.10 10.79
C PRO A 132 -8.74 -18.65 11.32
N ALA A 133 -8.63 -18.92 12.63
CA ALA A 133 -7.44 -19.53 13.22
C ALA A 133 -7.14 -20.91 12.64
N ALA A 134 -8.18 -21.74 12.46
CA ALA A 134 -8.01 -23.07 11.87
C ALA A 134 -7.56 -23.03 10.42
N VAL A 135 -8.15 -22.14 9.62
CA VAL A 135 -7.75 -21.93 8.20
C VAL A 135 -6.34 -21.37 8.11
N TRP A 136 -5.99 -20.39 8.96
CA TRP A 136 -4.64 -19.86 9.05
C TRP A 136 -3.61 -20.95 9.36
N LYS A 137 -3.84 -21.73 10.39
CA LYS A 137 -2.96 -22.83 10.78
C LYS A 137 -2.73 -23.83 9.65
N LYS A 138 -3.76 -24.11 8.84
CA LYS A 138 -3.67 -25.02 7.69
C LYS A 138 -2.89 -24.43 6.53
N ASN A 139 -3.02 -23.11 6.29
CA ASN A 139 -2.57 -22.49 5.04
C ASN A 139 -1.37 -21.54 5.20
N SER A 140 -0.91 -21.27 6.44
CA SER A 140 0.18 -20.32 6.70
C SER A 140 1.51 -20.73 6.05
N GLU A 141 1.80 -22.03 5.92
CA GLU A 141 3.01 -22.54 5.28
C GLU A 141 3.14 -22.16 3.78
N PHE A 142 2.01 -21.88 3.12
CA PHE A 142 1.98 -21.43 1.72
C PHE A 142 2.04 -19.90 1.56
N LYS A 143 2.22 -19.16 2.65
CA LYS A 143 2.26 -17.69 2.64
C LYS A 143 3.68 -17.15 2.67
N ASN A 144 3.85 -15.88 2.36
CA ASN A 144 5.13 -15.20 2.47
C ASN A 144 5.65 -15.22 3.91
N LEU A 145 6.90 -15.63 4.13
CA LEU A 145 7.49 -15.79 5.46
C LEU A 145 7.44 -14.50 6.29
N GLN A 146 7.74 -13.35 5.69
CA GLN A 146 7.72 -12.06 6.41
C GLN A 146 6.31 -11.68 6.88
N PHE A 147 5.29 -12.02 6.09
CA PHE A 147 3.90 -11.84 6.50
C PHE A 147 3.52 -12.82 7.63
N VAL A 148 3.99 -14.06 7.58
CA VAL A 148 3.77 -15.03 8.66
C VAL A 148 4.41 -14.55 9.97
N GLU A 149 5.64 -14.03 9.92
CA GLU A 149 6.32 -13.42 11.07
C GLU A 149 5.52 -12.22 11.63
N PHE A 150 5.02 -11.35 10.76
CA PHE A 150 4.16 -10.24 11.15
C PHE A 150 2.89 -10.71 11.87
N VAL A 151 2.20 -11.74 11.32
CA VAL A 151 0.99 -12.30 11.93
C VAL A 151 1.30 -12.92 13.30
N ASN A 152 2.37 -13.71 13.42
CA ASN A 152 2.76 -14.33 14.67
C ASN A 152 3.05 -13.27 15.74
N HIS A 153 3.78 -12.21 15.39
CA HIS A 153 4.03 -11.09 16.29
C HIS A 153 2.72 -10.38 16.70
N ALA A 154 1.81 -10.18 15.76
CA ALA A 154 0.50 -9.59 16.04
C ALA A 154 -0.33 -10.45 17.00
N LEU A 155 -0.30 -11.78 16.88
CA LEU A 155 -1.03 -12.71 17.76
C LEU A 155 -0.41 -12.79 19.16
N GLU A 156 0.90 -12.66 19.30
CA GLU A 156 1.63 -12.71 20.58
C GLU A 156 1.53 -11.40 21.39
N ALA A 157 1.24 -10.28 20.74
CA ALA A 157 1.20 -8.98 21.41
C ALA A 157 0.08 -8.93 22.47
N THR A 158 0.45 -8.83 23.74
CA THR A 158 -0.41 -8.96 24.94
C THR A 158 -1.23 -7.69 25.27
N THR A 159 -1.43 -6.77 24.33
CA THR A 159 -2.24 -5.58 24.60
C THR A 159 -3.71 -5.96 24.62
N PRO A 160 -4.44 -5.79 25.76
CA PRO A 160 -5.88 -6.07 25.80
C PRO A 160 -6.63 -5.16 24.81
N LEU A 161 -7.58 -5.71 24.11
CA LEU A 161 -8.55 -5.01 23.25
C LEU A 161 -9.44 -4.11 24.07
#